data_5edf929474c274da2d7970b6ffa06fad
#
_entry.id   5edf929474c274da2d7970b6ffa06fad
#
_cell.length_a   1.000
_cell.length_b   1.000
_cell.length_c   1.000
_cell.angle_alpha   90.00
_cell.angle_beta   90.00
_cell.angle_gamma   90.00
#
_symmetry.space_group_name_H-M   'P 1'
#
loop_
_entity.id
_entity.type
_entity.pdbx_description
1 polymer ?
#
loop_
_entity_poly.entity_id
_entity_poly.type
_entity_poly.pdbx_seq_one_letter_code
_entity_poly.pdbx_strand_id
1 'polypeptide(L)'
;MDENIQYSKIIDENMEKGFQIRLAVNDFRDVTYIQLRKFFLSYEGEWVPSREGVSIPASTENIYAILDGLFEICSIAEGTEIIRHYAAKILKEENE
;
A
#
# COMPACT_ATOMS: atom_id res chain seq x y z
N MET A 1 -7.30 18.79 -3.04
CA MET A 1 -6.96 18.07 -4.27
C MET A 1 -7.79 16.80 -4.34
N ASP A 2 -8.58 16.69 -5.37
CA ASP A 2 -9.44 15.52 -5.52
C ASP A 2 -8.64 14.35 -6.03
N GLU A 3 -8.16 13.56 -5.10
CA GLU A 3 -7.52 12.32 -5.47
C GLU A 3 -8.59 11.26 -5.56
N ASN A 4 -8.70 10.67 -6.73
CA ASN A 4 -9.61 9.56 -6.94
C ASN A 4 -8.95 8.29 -6.41
N ILE A 5 -9.04 8.09 -5.10
CA ILE A 5 -8.45 6.92 -4.46
C ILE A 5 -9.33 5.70 -4.73
N GLN A 6 -8.79 4.74 -5.47
CA GLN A 6 -9.49 3.52 -5.87
C GLN A 6 -9.31 2.39 -4.88
N TYR A 7 -8.24 2.45 -4.09
CA TYR A 7 -7.88 1.40 -3.15
C TYR A 7 -7.06 2.02 -2.03
N SER A 8 -7.29 1.57 -0.81
CA SER A 8 -6.41 1.94 0.29
C SER A 8 -6.36 0.81 1.31
N LYS A 9 -5.20 0.67 1.93
CA LYS A 9 -4.97 -0.33 2.96
C LYS A 9 -4.12 0.30 4.06
N ILE A 10 -4.56 0.12 5.30
CA ILE A 10 -3.80 0.61 6.45
C ILE A 10 -2.56 -0.26 6.62
N ILE A 11 -1.39 0.36 6.58
CA ILE A 11 -0.11 -0.32 6.78
C ILE A 11 0.34 -0.16 8.23
N ASP A 12 0.18 1.03 8.79
CA ASP A 12 0.56 1.31 10.17
C ASP A 12 -0.44 2.27 10.78
N GLU A 13 -0.67 2.13 12.07
CA GLU A 13 -1.65 2.96 12.76
C GLU A 13 -1.12 3.35 14.14
N ASN A 14 -1.23 4.63 14.45
CA ASN A 14 -0.88 5.14 15.77
C ASN A 14 -2.06 5.96 16.30
N MET A 15 -2.91 5.30 17.07
CA MET A 15 -4.12 5.93 17.61
C MET A 15 -3.80 6.99 18.65
N GLU A 16 -2.72 6.80 19.41
CA GLU A 16 -2.31 7.77 20.41
C GLU A 16 -1.98 9.13 19.79
N LYS A 17 -1.26 9.11 18.65
CA LYS A 17 -0.91 10.33 17.93
C LYS A 17 -1.92 10.72 16.87
N GLY A 18 -2.90 9.84 16.60
CA GLY A 18 -3.98 10.13 15.65
C GLY A 18 -3.57 10.10 14.21
N PHE A 19 -2.72 9.16 13.81
CA PHE A 19 -2.35 9.03 12.39
C PHE A 19 -2.33 7.59 11.92
N GLN A 20 -2.45 7.43 10.62
CA GLN A 20 -2.31 6.16 9.92
C GLN A 20 -1.40 6.35 8.71
N ILE A 21 -0.66 5.30 8.36
CA ILE A 21 0.04 5.25 7.09
C ILE A 21 -0.73 4.26 6.23
N ARG A 22 -1.14 4.67 5.05
CA ARG A 22 -1.88 3.83 4.13
C ARG A 22 -1.17 3.66 2.80
N LEU A 23 -1.27 2.45 2.27
CA LEU A 23 -0.93 2.16 0.89
C LEU A 23 -2.19 2.44 0.07
N ALA A 24 -2.09 3.30 -0.92
CA ALA A 24 -3.26 3.68 -1.71
C ALA A 24 -2.93 3.69 -3.20
N VAL A 25 -3.97 3.58 -4.00
CA VAL A 25 -3.85 3.64 -5.46
C VAL A 25 -4.80 4.71 -5.96
N ASN A 26 -4.31 5.59 -6.82
CA ASN A 26 -5.12 6.64 -7.43
C ASN A 26 -4.72 6.87 -8.87
N ASP A 27 -5.66 7.37 -9.66
CA ASP A 27 -5.40 7.78 -11.04
C ASP A 27 -5.29 9.30 -11.08
N PHE A 28 -4.35 9.79 -11.89
CA PHE A 28 -4.18 11.20 -12.14
C PHE A 28 -3.65 11.38 -13.56
N ARG A 29 -4.41 12.08 -14.40
CA ARG A 29 -4.06 12.35 -15.81
C ARG A 29 -3.71 11.07 -16.57
N ASP A 30 -4.57 10.07 -16.44
CA ASP A 30 -4.45 8.77 -17.12
C ASP A 30 -3.24 7.93 -16.67
N VAL A 31 -2.64 8.28 -15.54
CA VAL A 31 -1.57 7.49 -14.95
C VAL A 31 -2.04 6.98 -13.59
N THR A 32 -1.83 5.69 -13.36
CA THR A 32 -2.13 5.08 -12.07
C THR A 32 -0.90 5.19 -11.17
N TYR A 33 -1.12 5.65 -9.95
CA TYR A 33 -0.05 5.85 -8.97
C TYR A 33 -0.26 4.96 -7.76
N ILE A 34 0.85 4.49 -7.21
CA ILE A 34 0.90 3.87 -5.89
C ILE A 34 1.44 4.91 -4.94
N GLN A 35 0.83 5.06 -3.78
CA GLN A 35 1.32 6.00 -2.78
C GLN A 35 1.33 5.39 -1.40
N LEU A 36 2.30 5.80 -0.60
CA LEU A 36 2.29 5.63 0.85
C LEU A 36 2.00 7.00 1.42
N ARG A 37 0.89 7.14 2.10
CA ARG A 37 0.42 8.45 2.55
C ARG A 37 0.02 8.40 4.02
N LYS A 38 0.37 9.45 4.72
CA LYS A 38 -0.08 9.64 6.10
C LYS A 38 -1.47 10.25 6.10
N PHE A 39 -2.35 9.66 6.88
CA PHE A 39 -3.69 10.17 7.15
C PHE A 39 -3.73 10.59 8.60
N PHE A 40 -4.53 11.58 8.92
CA PHE A 40 -4.70 12.01 10.30
C PHE A 40 -6.17 12.04 10.67
N LEU A 41 -6.43 11.92 11.97
CA LEU A 41 -7.79 11.92 12.51
C LEU A 41 -8.24 13.36 12.72
N SER A 42 -9.33 13.75 12.08
CA SER A 42 -9.88 15.09 12.19
C SER A 42 -10.68 15.23 13.50
N TYR A 43 -11.06 16.47 13.81
CA TYR A 43 -11.91 16.73 14.96
C TYR A 43 -13.26 16.04 14.87
N GLU A 44 -13.73 15.81 13.66
CA GLU A 44 -15.01 15.14 13.42
C GLU A 44 -14.90 13.62 13.50
N GLY A 45 -13.73 13.11 13.79
CA GLY A 45 -13.52 11.66 13.88
C GLY A 45 -13.33 10.97 12.56
N GLU A 46 -13.01 11.72 11.51
CA GLU A 46 -12.77 11.16 10.18
C GLU A 46 -11.28 11.13 9.86
N TRP A 47 -10.87 10.10 9.14
CA TRP A 47 -9.50 9.99 8.65
C TRP A 47 -9.37 10.77 7.35
N VAL A 48 -8.47 11.74 7.33
CA VAL A 48 -8.26 12.59 6.15
C VAL A 48 -6.80 12.51 5.68
N PRO A 49 -6.57 12.52 4.36
CA PRO A 49 -5.21 12.46 3.85
C PRO A 49 -4.43 13.75 4.13
N SER A 50 -3.16 13.59 4.47
CA SER A 50 -2.26 14.72 4.63
C SER A 50 -1.44 14.89 3.35
N ARG A 51 -0.54 15.88 3.35
CA ARG A 51 0.41 16.07 2.26
C ARG A 51 1.68 15.23 2.43
N GLU A 52 1.78 14.52 3.55
CA GLU A 52 2.96 13.71 3.83
C GLU A 52 2.81 12.34 3.17
N GLY A 53 3.73 12.03 2.27
CA GLY A 53 3.73 10.77 1.59
C GLY A 53 4.55 10.81 0.32
N VAL A 54 4.66 9.65 -0.32
CA VAL A 54 5.34 9.52 -1.62
C VAL A 54 4.39 8.85 -2.59
N SER A 55 4.51 9.24 -3.85
CA SER A 55 3.68 8.71 -4.93
C SER A 55 4.59 8.36 -6.10
N ILE A 56 4.41 7.16 -6.63
CA ILE A 56 5.17 6.70 -7.79
C ILE A 56 4.21 6.06 -8.79
N PRO A 57 4.55 6.11 -10.10
CA PRO A 57 3.74 5.40 -11.07
C PRO A 57 3.66 3.91 -10.78
N ALA A 58 2.47 3.32 -10.98
CA ALA A 58 2.24 1.91 -10.70
C ALA A 58 2.69 1.04 -11.88
N SER A 59 3.94 1.22 -12.30
CA SER A 59 4.53 0.40 -13.36
C SER A 59 4.93 -0.95 -12.81
N THR A 60 5.02 -1.94 -13.70
CA THR A 60 5.48 -3.26 -13.31
C THR A 60 6.89 -3.21 -12.71
N GLU A 61 7.75 -2.36 -13.28
CA GLU A 61 9.12 -2.19 -12.79
C GLU A 61 9.15 -1.67 -11.36
N ASN A 62 8.31 -0.67 -11.07
CA ASN A 62 8.25 -0.10 -9.73
C ASN A 62 7.67 -1.09 -8.72
N ILE A 63 6.62 -1.81 -9.11
CA ILE A 63 6.03 -2.84 -8.24
C ILE A 63 7.04 -3.94 -7.97
N TYR A 64 7.74 -4.39 -9.01
CA TYR A 64 8.77 -5.42 -8.86
C TYR A 64 9.86 -4.96 -7.88
N ALA A 65 10.33 -3.72 -8.03
CA ALA A 65 11.39 -3.20 -7.17
C ALA A 65 10.95 -3.12 -5.70
N ILE A 66 9.69 -2.73 -5.46
CA ILE A 66 9.15 -2.68 -4.10
C ILE A 66 9.11 -4.09 -3.50
N LEU A 67 8.58 -5.05 -4.25
CA LEU A 67 8.50 -6.43 -3.79
C LEU A 67 9.88 -7.02 -3.54
N ASP A 68 10.82 -6.77 -4.44
CA ASP A 68 12.19 -7.22 -4.32
C ASP A 68 12.82 -6.66 -3.04
N GLY A 69 12.67 -5.36 -2.82
CA GLY A 69 13.21 -4.74 -1.60
C GLY A 69 12.58 -5.28 -0.33
N LEU A 70 11.27 -5.51 -0.34
CA LEU A 70 10.58 -6.07 0.82
C LEU A 70 11.09 -7.48 1.14
N PHE A 71 11.32 -8.32 0.13
CA PHE A 71 11.85 -9.65 0.36
C PHE A 71 13.30 -9.62 0.83
N GLU A 72 14.06 -8.64 0.38
CA GLU A 72 15.45 -8.50 0.84
C GLU A 72 15.56 -8.14 2.32
N ILE A 73 14.61 -7.39 2.86
CA ILE A 73 14.61 -7.01 4.27
C ILE A 73 13.99 -8.06 5.18
N CYS A 74 13.27 -9.02 4.61
CA CYS A 74 12.72 -10.14 5.38
C CYS A 74 13.79 -11.20 5.65
N SER A 75 13.65 -11.94 6.75
CA SER A 75 14.45 -13.15 6.93
C SER A 75 14.00 -14.20 5.90
N ILE A 76 14.84 -15.20 5.68
CA ILE A 76 14.51 -16.28 4.74
C ILE A 76 13.21 -16.97 5.16
N ALA A 77 13.04 -17.21 6.46
CA ALA A 77 11.83 -17.86 6.98
C ALA A 77 10.59 -17.02 6.74
N GLU A 78 10.67 -15.71 6.99
CA GLU A 78 9.55 -14.79 6.75
C GLU A 78 9.20 -14.71 5.27
N GLY A 79 10.21 -14.55 4.42
CA GLY A 79 10.00 -14.49 2.98
C GLY A 79 9.36 -15.75 2.44
N THR A 80 9.79 -16.91 2.92
CA THR A 80 9.24 -18.20 2.52
C THR A 80 7.76 -18.30 2.91
N GLU A 81 7.42 -17.87 4.10
CA GLU A 81 6.03 -17.88 4.55
C GLU A 81 5.14 -16.98 3.70
N ILE A 82 5.63 -15.78 3.41
CA ILE A 82 4.89 -14.80 2.59
C ILE A 82 4.65 -15.37 1.20
N ILE A 83 5.69 -15.92 0.57
CA ILE A 83 5.58 -16.51 -0.77
C ILE A 83 4.58 -17.66 -0.76
N ARG A 84 4.68 -18.54 0.23
CA ARG A 84 3.77 -19.69 0.34
C ARG A 84 2.31 -19.25 0.45
N HIS A 85 2.06 -18.26 1.27
CA HIS A 85 0.70 -17.72 1.48
C HIS A 85 0.12 -17.16 0.17
N TYR A 86 0.87 -16.31 -0.52
CA TYR A 86 0.37 -15.65 -1.72
C TYR A 86 0.37 -16.56 -2.94
N ALA A 87 1.33 -17.47 -3.05
CA ALA A 87 1.32 -18.44 -4.14
C ALA A 87 0.08 -19.33 -4.08
N ALA A 88 -0.28 -19.79 -2.88
CA ALA A 88 -1.49 -20.59 -2.70
C ALA A 88 -2.73 -19.81 -3.08
N LYS A 89 -2.80 -18.54 -2.68
CA LYS A 89 -3.95 -17.68 -3.00
C LYS A 89 -4.09 -17.45 -4.51
N ILE A 90 -2.99 -17.16 -5.18
CA ILE A 90 -2.97 -16.88 -6.62
C ILE A 90 -3.36 -18.15 -7.40
N LEU A 91 -2.79 -19.30 -7.03
CA LEU A 91 -3.12 -20.58 -7.69
C LEU A 91 -4.58 -20.96 -7.51
N LYS A 92 -5.14 -20.66 -6.35
CA LYS A 92 -6.55 -20.90 -6.11
C LYS A 92 -7.43 -20.05 -7.02
N GLU A 93 -7.09 -18.78 -7.18
CA GLU A 93 -7.84 -17.87 -8.06
C GLU A 93 -7.76 -18.29 -9.53
N GLU A 94 -6.60 -18.79 -9.98
CA GLU A 94 -6.43 -19.25 -11.35
C GLU A 94 -7.26 -20.49 -11.65
N ASN A 95 -7.53 -21.31 -10.66
CA ASN A 95 -8.27 -22.57 -10.83
C ASN A 95 -9.78 -22.40 -10.68
N GLU A 96 -10.23 -21.21 -10.41
CA GLU A 96 -11.64 -20.85 -10.37
C GLU A 96 -12.03 -20.21 -11.71
#